data_43a6cee5a549f1586aea46ce0be77d7a
#
_entry.id   43a6cee5a549f1586aea46ce0be77d7a
#
_cell.length_a   1.000
_cell.length_b   1.000
_cell.length_c   1.000
_cell.angle_alpha   90.00
_cell.angle_beta   90.00
_cell.angle_gamma   90.00
#
_symmetry.space_group_name_H-M   'P 1'
#
loop_
_entity.id
_entity.type
_entity.pdbx_description
1 polymer ?
#
loop_
_entity_poly.entity_id
_entity_poly.type
_entity_poly.pdbx_seq_one_letter_code
_entity_poly.pdbx_strand_id
1 'polypeptide(L)'
;VTTTRAPAIATKPQPAAARKKQVRARASSPLPALLYTDTGTSADQLYFSRGVQVHDPFIAFEAAGKRCTVQSALEFGRVKKSRCFDEVLPLEEWVERAWKAFPGRAIPPGPAEIIATLAKAKRLSGFRVSSEFPAGLFVKLRELGLQIDIAEGPLFPEREIKTPKEAAAIREGNRLSSVGFSVVEDILRRAKIRGQQLIFENQPLSSERLQLAIRAAILNEGGRADDVIAAGGDQACDPHECGHGPLRAHELIIVDIFPRVMKTGYWGDMTRTYLKGRASEAQRRLVATVAEAQRAGIATVRAGVDGAQVHQRVLDTFAAAGYETRRSAKGSVGFFHGTGHGVGLAVHEAPRVNTQPYTLKQGSVITVEPGLYYPGLGGCRIEDVVQVGARGAKLLSSHPYDWEIR
;
A
#
# COMPACT_ATOMS: atom_id res chain seq x y z
N VAL A 1 -40.42 -52.01 -49.92
CA VAL A 1 -39.87 -51.85 -48.56
C VAL A 1 -40.39 -50.53 -48.06
N THR A 2 -41.29 -50.56 -47.11
CA THR A 2 -42.17 -49.54 -46.55
C THR A 2 -41.43 -48.63 -45.60
N THR A 3 -41.48 -47.33 -45.87
CA THR A 3 -40.99 -46.25 -44.93
C THR A 3 -42.17 -45.80 -44.06
N THR A 4 -42.07 -46.02 -42.79
CA THR A 4 -43.03 -45.52 -41.78
C THR A 4 -42.57 -44.13 -41.27
N ARG A 5 -43.42 -43.13 -41.42
CA ARG A 5 -43.33 -41.76 -40.90
C ARG A 5 -43.74 -41.75 -39.42
N ALA A 6 -42.91 -41.19 -38.57
CA ALA A 6 -43.21 -40.90 -37.15
C ALA A 6 -44.05 -39.60 -36.99
N PRO A 7 -44.95 -39.50 -36.00
CA PRO A 7 -45.87 -38.36 -35.86
C PRO A 7 -45.20 -37.14 -35.20
N ALA A 8 -45.65 -35.96 -35.66
CA ALA A 8 -45.23 -34.66 -35.16
C ALA A 8 -45.74 -34.41 -33.71
N ILE A 9 -44.86 -34.01 -32.82
CA ILE A 9 -45.16 -33.58 -31.44
C ILE A 9 -45.58 -32.10 -31.47
N ALA A 10 -46.81 -31.84 -31.06
CA ALA A 10 -47.34 -30.49 -30.90
C ALA A 10 -46.71 -29.78 -29.72
N THR A 11 -46.06 -28.63 -29.95
CA THR A 11 -45.52 -27.74 -28.94
C THR A 11 -46.62 -26.91 -28.29
N LYS A 12 -46.75 -27.01 -26.95
CA LYS A 12 -47.62 -26.14 -26.13
C LYS A 12 -47.08 -24.72 -26.12
N PRO A 13 -47.92 -23.67 -26.09
CA PRO A 13 -47.47 -22.30 -26.01
C PRO A 13 -46.92 -22.00 -24.59
N GLN A 14 -45.75 -21.36 -24.55
CA GLN A 14 -45.17 -20.82 -23.29
C GLN A 14 -46.00 -19.64 -22.76
N PRO A 15 -46.19 -19.53 -21.43
CA PRO A 15 -46.87 -18.37 -20.87
C PRO A 15 -46.01 -17.12 -21.00
N ALA A 16 -46.65 -16.00 -21.32
CA ALA A 16 -46.03 -14.68 -21.48
C ALA A 16 -45.30 -14.26 -20.21
N ALA A 17 -44.01 -13.90 -20.34
CA ALA A 17 -43.19 -13.37 -19.28
C ALA A 17 -43.74 -12.04 -18.74
N ALA A 18 -44.20 -12.04 -17.50
CA ALA A 18 -44.58 -10.84 -16.78
C ALA A 18 -43.40 -9.86 -16.70
N ARG A 19 -43.51 -8.72 -17.37
CA ARG A 19 -42.58 -7.58 -17.21
C ARG A 19 -42.60 -7.11 -15.76
N LYS A 20 -41.62 -7.54 -14.97
CA LYS A 20 -41.30 -6.91 -13.66
C LYS A 20 -40.90 -5.46 -13.94
N LYS A 21 -41.73 -4.50 -13.55
CA LYS A 21 -41.35 -3.09 -13.47
C LYS A 21 -40.13 -2.99 -12.52
N GLN A 22 -38.94 -2.82 -13.08
CA GLN A 22 -37.79 -2.37 -12.31
C GLN A 22 -38.13 -0.97 -11.76
N VAL A 23 -38.46 -0.90 -10.48
CA VAL A 23 -38.49 0.34 -9.73
C VAL A 23 -37.01 0.78 -9.68
N ARG A 24 -36.66 1.77 -10.49
CA ARG A 24 -35.38 2.48 -10.34
C ARG A 24 -35.38 3.07 -8.94
N ALA A 25 -34.70 2.41 -7.99
CA ALA A 25 -34.33 3.03 -6.72
C ALA A 25 -33.57 4.30 -7.07
N ARG A 26 -34.06 5.46 -6.62
CA ARG A 26 -33.27 6.69 -6.62
C ARG A 26 -31.98 6.35 -5.90
N ALA A 27 -30.85 6.46 -6.57
CA ALA A 27 -29.55 6.35 -5.94
C ALA A 27 -29.50 7.41 -4.82
N SER A 28 -29.68 6.97 -3.59
CA SER A 28 -29.46 7.83 -2.43
C SER A 28 -28.00 8.26 -2.47
N SER A 29 -27.74 9.53 -2.23
CA SER A 29 -26.35 10.00 -2.06
C SER A 29 -25.64 9.10 -1.05
N PRO A 30 -24.37 8.73 -1.30
CA PRO A 30 -23.66 7.84 -0.41
C PRO A 30 -23.62 8.42 1.00
N LEU A 31 -23.74 7.55 2.02
CA LEU A 31 -23.65 7.96 3.41
C LEU A 31 -22.30 8.67 3.67
N PRO A 32 -22.30 9.68 4.58
CA PRO A 32 -21.08 10.39 4.94
C PRO A 32 -20.05 9.46 5.60
N ALA A 33 -18.76 9.76 5.42
CA ALA A 33 -17.68 8.98 6.02
C ALA A 33 -17.63 9.12 7.54
N LEU A 34 -17.30 8.02 8.23
CA LEU A 34 -16.98 7.99 9.67
C LEU A 34 -15.67 7.21 9.87
N LEU A 35 -14.79 7.77 10.68
CA LEU A 35 -13.52 7.18 11.10
C LEU A 35 -13.40 7.21 12.62
N TYR A 36 -12.80 6.14 13.16
CA TYR A 36 -12.46 6.06 14.59
C TYR A 36 -11.16 5.29 14.76
N THR A 37 -10.05 6.02 14.74
CA THR A 37 -8.68 5.52 14.90
C THR A 37 -7.71 6.71 15.09
N ASP A 38 -6.44 6.45 15.32
CA ASP A 38 -5.37 7.46 15.32
C ASP A 38 -4.86 7.72 13.89
N THR A 39 -4.04 8.77 13.71
CA THR A 39 -3.45 9.11 12.42
C THR A 39 -2.11 8.41 12.14
N GLY A 40 -1.55 7.75 13.15
CA GLY A 40 -0.29 7.02 13.03
C GLY A 40 -0.45 5.71 12.29
N THR A 41 -1.56 5.01 12.58
CA THR A 41 -1.87 3.68 12.04
C THR A 41 -2.82 3.71 10.84
N SER A 42 -3.65 4.76 10.69
CA SER A 42 -4.63 4.84 9.60
C SER A 42 -4.30 5.90 8.57
N ALA A 43 -4.05 5.46 7.35
CA ALA A 43 -3.89 6.32 6.18
C ALA A 43 -5.15 7.15 5.88
N ASP A 44 -6.33 6.55 6.03
CA ASP A 44 -7.62 7.25 5.85
C ASP A 44 -7.82 8.34 6.89
N GLN A 45 -7.49 8.05 8.16
CA GLN A 45 -7.58 9.05 9.23
C GLN A 45 -6.62 10.22 9.00
N LEU A 46 -5.38 9.93 8.60
CA LEU A 46 -4.37 10.96 8.29
C LEU A 46 -4.78 11.80 7.06
N TYR A 47 -5.31 11.15 6.03
CA TYR A 47 -5.86 11.84 4.85
C TYR A 47 -7.01 12.77 5.23
N PHE A 48 -7.99 12.24 5.97
CA PHE A 48 -9.14 13.02 6.40
C PHE A 48 -8.75 14.20 7.30
N SER A 49 -7.71 14.03 8.12
CA SER A 49 -7.12 15.06 8.99
C SER A 49 -6.21 16.04 8.25
N ARG A 50 -6.07 15.94 6.92
CA ARG A 50 -5.19 16.79 6.10
C ARG A 50 -3.75 16.87 6.65
N GLY A 51 -3.25 15.75 7.20
CA GLY A 51 -1.89 15.60 7.72
C GLY A 51 -1.68 16.04 9.18
N VAL A 52 -2.72 16.46 9.89
CA VAL A 52 -2.62 16.67 11.35
C VAL A 52 -2.50 15.34 12.03
N GLN A 53 -1.43 15.17 12.81
CA GLN A 53 -1.18 13.94 13.56
C GLN A 53 -1.86 14.02 14.92
N VAL A 54 -2.65 12.99 15.26
CA VAL A 54 -3.29 12.76 16.55
C VAL A 54 -3.00 11.32 16.94
N HIS A 55 -2.44 11.12 18.13
CA HIS A 55 -1.88 9.83 18.54
C HIS A 55 -2.91 8.89 19.18
N ASP A 56 -3.97 9.44 19.78
CA ASP A 56 -5.06 8.65 20.34
C ASP A 56 -6.19 8.47 19.33
N PRO A 57 -6.95 7.36 19.38
CA PRO A 57 -8.13 7.19 18.55
C PRO A 57 -9.18 8.27 18.82
N PHE A 58 -9.69 8.90 17.76
CA PHE A 58 -10.68 9.95 17.83
C PHE A 58 -11.74 9.81 16.74
N ILE A 59 -12.89 10.46 16.96
CA ILE A 59 -13.99 10.48 16.01
C ILE A 59 -13.74 11.55 14.96
N ALA A 60 -13.75 11.16 13.69
CA ALA A 60 -13.77 12.09 12.55
C ALA A 60 -14.89 11.67 11.60
N PHE A 61 -15.64 12.61 11.05
CA PHE A 61 -16.80 12.32 10.22
C PHE A 61 -17.14 13.46 9.26
N GLU A 62 -17.86 13.14 8.22
CA GLU A 62 -18.45 14.13 7.32
C GLU A 62 -19.87 14.50 7.79
N ALA A 63 -20.21 15.79 7.70
CA ALA A 63 -21.56 16.26 7.89
C ALA A 63 -21.81 17.49 6.99
N ALA A 64 -22.84 17.44 6.16
CA ALA A 64 -23.19 18.52 5.23
C ALA A 64 -22.00 19.02 4.37
N GLY A 65 -21.16 18.10 3.88
CA GLY A 65 -19.96 18.40 3.08
C GLY A 65 -18.77 18.98 3.88
N LYS A 66 -18.86 18.99 5.21
CA LYS A 66 -17.81 19.49 6.12
C LYS A 66 -17.07 18.30 6.76
N ARG A 67 -15.76 18.46 6.94
CA ARG A 67 -14.94 17.55 7.76
C ARG A 67 -15.04 17.97 9.22
N CYS A 68 -15.65 17.14 10.03
CA CYS A 68 -15.87 17.36 11.44
C CYS A 68 -15.01 16.39 12.27
N THR A 69 -14.66 16.81 13.48
CA THR A 69 -13.94 15.94 14.42
C THR A 69 -14.35 16.21 15.86
N VAL A 70 -14.27 15.18 16.71
CA VAL A 70 -14.41 15.31 18.17
C VAL A 70 -13.04 15.09 18.78
N GLN A 71 -12.59 16.05 19.57
CA GLN A 71 -11.25 16.05 20.16
C GLN A 71 -11.30 16.20 21.68
N SER A 72 -10.46 15.46 22.38
CA SER A 72 -10.24 15.65 23.81
C SER A 72 -9.61 17.01 24.11
N ALA A 73 -9.69 17.46 25.35
CA ALA A 73 -9.06 18.70 25.82
C ALA A 73 -7.55 18.76 25.49
N LEU A 74 -6.86 17.60 25.46
CA LEU A 74 -5.43 17.51 25.12
C LEU A 74 -5.15 17.93 23.68
N GLU A 75 -6.03 17.59 22.75
CA GLU A 75 -5.83 17.77 21.31
C GLU A 75 -6.63 18.95 20.72
N PHE A 76 -7.72 19.34 21.36
CA PHE A 76 -8.68 20.32 20.86
C PHE A 76 -8.04 21.62 20.39
N GLY A 77 -7.19 22.23 21.22
CA GLY A 77 -6.57 23.51 20.92
C GLY A 77 -5.63 23.45 19.71
N ARG A 78 -4.83 22.39 19.64
CA ARG A 78 -3.86 22.14 18.55
C ARG A 78 -4.58 21.85 17.24
N VAL A 79 -5.56 20.95 17.27
CA VAL A 79 -6.36 20.58 16.07
C VAL A 79 -7.16 21.76 15.56
N LYS A 80 -7.82 22.54 16.43
CA LYS A 80 -8.55 23.75 16.05
C LYS A 80 -7.65 24.81 15.41
N LYS A 81 -6.45 25.02 15.96
CA LYS A 81 -5.45 25.97 15.42
C LYS A 81 -4.93 25.53 14.05
N SER A 82 -4.89 24.26 13.75
CA SER A 82 -4.40 23.72 12.47
C SER A 82 -5.30 24.10 11.27
N ARG A 83 -6.57 24.39 11.50
CA ARG A 83 -7.60 24.65 10.46
C ARG A 83 -7.77 23.50 9.45
N CYS A 84 -7.40 22.28 9.82
CA CYS A 84 -7.51 21.12 8.96
C CYS A 84 -8.91 20.50 8.93
N PHE A 85 -9.72 20.80 9.95
CA PHE A 85 -11.13 20.44 10.02
C PHE A 85 -11.99 21.70 9.90
N ASP A 86 -13.16 21.54 9.31
CA ASP A 86 -14.13 22.64 9.17
C ASP A 86 -14.88 22.87 10.50
N GLU A 87 -15.00 21.80 11.32
CA GLU A 87 -15.63 21.87 12.66
C GLU A 87 -14.85 20.97 13.63
N VAL A 88 -14.44 21.53 14.76
CA VAL A 88 -13.78 20.82 15.87
C VAL A 88 -14.67 20.90 17.09
N LEU A 89 -15.11 19.75 17.58
CA LEU A 89 -16.05 19.59 18.68
C LEU A 89 -15.33 19.11 19.94
N PRO A 90 -15.59 19.66 21.15
CA PRO A 90 -14.96 19.22 22.37
C PRO A 90 -15.58 17.89 22.85
N LEU A 91 -14.74 16.90 23.14
CA LEU A 91 -15.17 15.56 23.55
C LEU A 91 -16.05 15.60 24.82
N GLU A 92 -15.65 16.39 25.79
CA GLU A 92 -16.29 16.47 27.10
C GLU A 92 -17.76 16.92 26.97
N GLU A 93 -18.04 17.87 26.11
CA GLU A 93 -19.42 18.33 25.85
C GLU A 93 -20.27 17.19 25.24
N TRP A 94 -19.67 16.40 24.33
CA TRP A 94 -20.40 15.30 23.69
C TRP A 94 -20.56 14.07 24.59
N VAL A 95 -19.63 13.84 25.53
CA VAL A 95 -19.81 12.88 26.61
C VAL A 95 -20.99 13.25 27.48
N GLU A 96 -21.12 14.53 27.90
CA GLU A 96 -22.26 14.99 28.70
C GLU A 96 -23.59 14.87 27.95
N ARG A 97 -23.62 15.24 26.66
CA ARG A 97 -24.81 15.09 25.82
C ARG A 97 -25.21 13.63 25.65
N ALA A 98 -24.23 12.73 25.43
CA ALA A 98 -24.48 11.31 25.33
C ALA A 98 -24.95 10.71 26.66
N TRP A 99 -24.43 11.18 27.80
CA TRP A 99 -24.89 10.76 29.10
C TRP A 99 -26.39 11.06 29.31
N LYS A 100 -26.84 12.28 28.93
CA LYS A 100 -28.24 12.67 28.95
C LYS A 100 -29.12 11.87 27.99
N ALA A 101 -28.56 11.52 26.82
CA ALA A 101 -29.28 10.75 25.80
C ALA A 101 -29.44 9.25 26.14
N PHE A 102 -28.56 8.71 26.98
CA PHE A 102 -28.55 7.30 27.39
C PHE A 102 -28.57 7.19 28.94
N PRO A 103 -29.71 7.50 29.60
CA PRO A 103 -29.79 7.49 31.05
C PRO A 103 -29.69 6.08 31.63
N GLY A 104 -29.38 5.97 32.96
CA GLY A 104 -29.34 4.70 33.70
C GLY A 104 -28.06 3.89 33.51
N ARG A 105 -27.02 4.45 32.93
CA ARG A 105 -25.71 3.80 32.78
C ARG A 105 -24.87 3.93 34.05
N ALA A 106 -24.15 2.87 34.38
CA ALA A 106 -23.19 2.86 35.49
C ALA A 106 -21.78 3.38 35.09
N ILE A 107 -21.49 3.46 33.78
CA ILE A 107 -20.20 3.88 33.25
C ILE A 107 -20.38 5.00 32.22
N PRO A 108 -19.39 5.87 31.98
CA PRO A 108 -19.44 6.92 30.98
C PRO A 108 -19.75 6.39 29.57
N PRO A 109 -20.45 7.20 28.72
CA PRO A 109 -20.69 6.85 27.35
C PRO A 109 -19.38 6.65 26.58
N GLY A 110 -19.33 5.58 25.80
CA GLY A 110 -18.21 5.30 24.91
C GLY A 110 -18.39 5.92 23.53
N PRO A 111 -17.47 5.64 22.59
CA PRO A 111 -17.52 6.18 21.23
C PRO A 111 -18.85 5.94 20.51
N ALA A 112 -19.49 4.79 20.72
CA ALA A 112 -20.74 4.44 20.05
C ALA A 112 -21.88 5.39 20.43
N GLU A 113 -22.07 5.65 21.73
CA GLU A 113 -23.12 6.53 22.24
C GLU A 113 -22.85 7.99 21.85
N ILE A 114 -21.59 8.41 21.84
CA ILE A 114 -21.17 9.74 21.39
C ILE A 114 -21.50 9.91 19.90
N ILE A 115 -21.13 8.94 19.06
CA ILE A 115 -21.42 8.98 17.61
C ILE A 115 -22.93 8.98 17.35
N ALA A 116 -23.70 8.15 18.06
CA ALA A 116 -25.17 8.13 17.92
C ALA A 116 -25.80 9.46 18.33
N THR A 117 -25.32 10.09 19.39
CA THR A 117 -25.77 11.41 19.83
C THR A 117 -25.43 12.50 18.80
N LEU A 118 -24.21 12.44 18.23
CA LEU A 118 -23.76 13.31 17.13
C LEU A 118 -24.63 13.14 15.88
N ALA A 119 -24.87 11.90 15.47
CA ALA A 119 -25.69 11.59 14.30
C ALA A 119 -27.09 12.18 14.43
N LYS A 120 -27.74 12.00 15.59
CA LYS A 120 -29.03 12.60 15.89
C LYS A 120 -29.00 14.13 15.83
N ALA A 121 -28.03 14.76 16.46
CA ALA A 121 -27.89 16.22 16.49
C ALA A 121 -27.60 16.81 15.09
N LYS A 122 -26.85 16.11 14.26
CA LYS A 122 -26.51 16.50 12.88
C LYS A 122 -27.53 16.00 11.84
N ARG A 123 -28.61 15.31 12.26
CA ARG A 123 -29.65 14.71 11.41
C ARG A 123 -29.08 13.74 10.37
N LEU A 124 -28.10 12.91 10.78
CA LEU A 124 -27.51 11.86 9.96
C LEU A 124 -28.22 10.53 10.26
N SER A 125 -28.64 9.81 9.22
CA SER A 125 -29.25 8.48 9.35
C SER A 125 -28.23 7.36 9.53
N GLY A 126 -26.95 7.60 9.16
CA GLY A 126 -25.89 6.63 9.21
C GLY A 126 -24.59 7.11 8.61
N PHE A 127 -23.66 6.18 8.44
CA PHE A 127 -22.31 6.47 7.97
C PHE A 127 -21.78 5.35 7.06
N ARG A 128 -20.82 5.72 6.19
CA ARG A 128 -19.97 4.80 5.46
C ARG A 128 -18.61 4.71 6.15
N VAL A 129 -18.13 3.50 6.37
CA VAL A 129 -16.87 3.20 7.05
C VAL A 129 -15.95 2.36 6.18
N SER A 130 -14.65 2.34 6.47
CA SER A 130 -13.69 1.43 5.83
C SER A 130 -13.92 -0.02 6.26
N SER A 131 -13.40 -0.97 5.50
CA SER A 131 -13.37 -2.40 5.89
C SER A 131 -12.57 -2.66 7.18
N GLU A 132 -11.67 -1.75 7.56
CA GLU A 132 -10.83 -1.82 8.75
C GLU A 132 -11.46 -1.13 9.97
N PHE A 133 -12.71 -0.65 9.86
CA PHE A 133 -13.40 0.00 10.95
C PHE A 133 -13.59 -0.98 12.13
N PRO A 134 -13.40 -0.54 13.39
CA PRO A 134 -13.47 -1.43 14.55
C PRO A 134 -14.79 -2.19 14.65
N ALA A 135 -14.74 -3.53 14.53
CA ALA A 135 -15.94 -4.39 14.47
C ALA A 135 -16.87 -4.21 15.67
N GLY A 136 -16.32 -4.08 16.89
CA GLY A 136 -17.13 -3.85 18.09
C GLY A 136 -17.88 -2.52 18.05
N LEU A 137 -17.28 -1.48 17.48
CA LEU A 137 -17.93 -0.18 17.31
C LEU A 137 -18.99 -0.25 16.21
N PHE A 138 -18.72 -0.94 15.11
CA PHE A 138 -19.67 -1.19 14.03
C PHE A 138 -20.97 -1.85 14.55
N VAL A 139 -20.84 -2.94 15.33
CA VAL A 139 -21.99 -3.65 15.90
C VAL A 139 -22.80 -2.74 16.82
N LYS A 140 -22.14 -2.06 17.75
CA LYS A 140 -22.81 -1.15 18.71
C LYS A 140 -23.54 0.00 18.02
N LEU A 141 -22.99 0.59 16.97
CA LEU A 141 -23.63 1.66 16.22
C LEU A 141 -24.93 1.16 15.54
N ARG A 142 -24.91 -0.05 14.99
CA ARG A 142 -26.10 -0.67 14.41
C ARG A 142 -27.17 -1.00 15.46
N GLU A 143 -26.77 -1.51 16.62
CA GLU A 143 -27.66 -1.74 17.75
C GLU A 143 -28.33 -0.43 18.25
N LEU A 144 -27.61 0.69 18.14
CA LEU A 144 -28.15 2.04 18.43
C LEU A 144 -29.00 2.62 17.28
N GLY A 145 -29.29 1.84 16.24
CA GLY A 145 -30.20 2.20 15.15
C GLY A 145 -29.59 3.01 14.02
N LEU A 146 -28.28 3.13 13.96
CA LEU A 146 -27.61 3.80 12.83
C LEU A 146 -27.42 2.84 11.65
N GLN A 147 -27.64 3.34 10.44
CA GLN A 147 -27.22 2.65 9.23
C GLN A 147 -25.70 2.77 9.09
N ILE A 148 -24.99 1.64 9.07
CA ILE A 148 -23.55 1.61 8.85
C ILE A 148 -23.26 0.74 7.63
N ASP A 149 -22.71 1.35 6.58
CA ASP A 149 -22.36 0.71 5.32
C ASP A 149 -20.83 0.61 5.23
N ILE A 150 -20.33 -0.58 4.87
CA ILE A 150 -18.90 -0.77 4.59
C ILE A 150 -18.63 -0.36 3.13
N ALA A 151 -17.59 0.44 2.91
CA ALA A 151 -17.17 0.84 1.57
C ALA A 151 -16.71 -0.39 0.76
N GLU A 152 -17.18 -0.51 -0.48
CA GLU A 152 -16.76 -1.58 -1.43
C GLU A 152 -15.38 -1.32 -2.03
N GLY A 153 -14.48 -0.71 -1.32
CA GLY A 153 -13.14 -0.34 -1.76
C GLY A 153 -12.55 0.69 -0.81
N PRO A 154 -11.58 1.49 -1.25
CA PRO A 154 -11.04 2.56 -0.41
C PRO A 154 -12.14 3.50 0.05
N LEU A 155 -12.11 3.91 1.33
CA LEU A 155 -13.07 4.89 1.87
C LEU A 155 -12.95 6.24 1.15
N PHE A 156 -11.72 6.59 0.76
CA PHE A 156 -11.37 7.80 -0.02
C PHE A 156 -10.67 7.41 -1.32
N PRO A 157 -11.40 7.03 -2.38
CA PRO A 157 -10.82 6.62 -3.67
C PRO A 157 -10.02 7.74 -4.35
N GLU A 158 -10.26 9.00 -4.02
CA GLU A 158 -9.51 10.15 -4.51
C GLU A 158 -8.03 10.17 -4.06
N ARG A 159 -7.65 9.41 -3.01
CA ARG A 159 -6.27 9.22 -2.58
C ARG A 159 -5.37 8.62 -3.66
N GLU A 160 -5.96 7.89 -4.60
CA GLU A 160 -5.23 7.33 -5.74
C GLU A 160 -4.53 8.41 -6.57
N ILE A 161 -5.21 9.56 -6.77
CA ILE A 161 -4.70 10.65 -7.61
C ILE A 161 -3.95 11.65 -6.74
N LYS A 162 -2.63 11.68 -6.88
CA LYS A 162 -1.77 12.52 -6.06
C LYS A 162 -1.69 13.94 -6.61
N THR A 163 -1.93 14.89 -5.73
CA THR A 163 -1.64 16.31 -5.99
C THR A 163 -0.12 16.53 -6.13
N PRO A 164 0.34 17.64 -6.69
CA PRO A 164 1.77 17.96 -6.75
C PRO A 164 2.46 17.97 -5.37
N LYS A 165 1.74 18.38 -4.32
CA LYS A 165 2.25 18.38 -2.94
C LYS A 165 2.44 16.96 -2.40
N GLU A 166 1.48 16.07 -2.66
CA GLU A 166 1.56 14.66 -2.25
C GLU A 166 2.64 13.92 -3.02
N ALA A 167 2.75 14.13 -4.33
CA ALA A 167 3.84 13.57 -5.13
C ALA A 167 5.23 14.07 -4.65
N ALA A 168 5.33 15.32 -4.18
CA ALA A 168 6.56 15.84 -3.58
C ALA A 168 6.86 15.16 -2.23
N ALA A 169 5.85 14.86 -1.42
CA ALA A 169 6.02 14.15 -0.15
C ALA A 169 6.47 12.69 -0.37
N ILE A 170 5.94 12.00 -1.40
CA ILE A 170 6.39 10.65 -1.78
C ILE A 170 7.84 10.71 -2.30
N ARG A 171 8.20 11.72 -3.09
CA ARG A 171 9.60 11.91 -3.54
C ARG A 171 10.55 12.10 -2.36
N GLU A 172 10.12 12.78 -1.30
CA GLU A 172 10.90 12.89 -0.06
C GLU A 172 11.06 11.53 0.62
N GLY A 173 10.02 10.68 0.65
CA GLY A 173 10.14 9.29 1.09
C GLY A 173 11.19 8.50 0.30
N ASN A 174 11.19 8.62 -1.03
CA ASN A 174 12.18 7.98 -1.89
C ASN A 174 13.59 8.57 -1.70
N ARG A 175 13.73 9.86 -1.36
CA ARG A 175 15.02 10.43 -0.96
C ARG A 175 15.55 9.75 0.29
N LEU A 176 14.69 9.44 1.24
CA LEU A 176 15.08 8.70 2.45
C LEU A 176 15.51 7.26 2.13
N SER A 177 14.85 6.58 1.20
CA SER A 177 15.32 5.27 0.70
C SER A 177 16.71 5.38 0.09
N SER A 178 16.98 6.44 -0.71
CA SER A 178 18.30 6.71 -1.29
C SER A 178 19.38 6.96 -0.22
N VAL A 179 19.05 7.60 0.90
CA VAL A 179 19.96 7.72 2.06
C VAL A 179 20.33 6.34 2.60
N GLY A 180 19.34 5.45 2.75
CA GLY A 180 19.56 4.07 3.18
C GLY A 180 20.48 3.31 2.24
N PHE A 181 20.28 3.40 0.92
CA PHE A 181 21.15 2.75 -0.08
C PHE A 181 22.57 3.30 -0.05
N SER A 182 22.76 4.60 0.17
CA SER A 182 24.11 5.19 0.31
C SER A 182 24.87 4.57 1.49
N VAL A 183 24.18 4.27 2.59
CA VAL A 183 24.75 3.55 3.75
C VAL A 183 25.10 2.10 3.37
N VAL A 184 24.23 1.41 2.67
CA VAL A 184 24.49 0.04 2.17
C VAL A 184 25.76 0.01 1.33
N GLU A 185 25.87 0.90 0.36
CA GLU A 185 27.03 0.99 -0.53
C GLU A 185 28.32 1.32 0.22
N ASP A 186 28.30 2.25 1.17
CA ASP A 186 29.49 2.56 1.99
C ASP A 186 29.92 1.33 2.81
N ILE A 187 28.99 0.67 3.48
CA ILE A 187 29.28 -0.53 4.27
C ILE A 187 29.84 -1.64 3.37
N LEU A 188 29.21 -1.92 2.22
CA LEU A 188 29.69 -2.97 1.31
C LEU A 188 31.05 -2.62 0.68
N ARG A 189 31.31 -1.36 0.33
CA ARG A 189 32.66 -0.93 -0.15
C ARG A 189 33.74 -1.14 0.89
N ARG A 190 33.48 -0.85 2.15
CA ARG A 190 34.43 -0.99 3.26
C ARG A 190 34.53 -2.40 3.80
N ALA A 191 33.52 -3.25 3.58
CA ALA A 191 33.53 -4.64 4.01
C ALA A 191 34.63 -5.43 3.29
N LYS A 192 35.34 -6.26 4.06
CA LYS A 192 36.39 -7.18 3.57
C LYS A 192 35.82 -8.58 3.42
N ILE A 193 36.26 -9.28 2.39
CA ILE A 193 35.93 -10.68 2.20
C ILE A 193 36.93 -11.56 2.95
N ARG A 194 36.44 -12.43 3.86
CA ARG A 194 37.23 -13.47 4.52
C ARG A 194 36.55 -14.81 4.32
N GLY A 195 37.15 -15.66 3.47
CA GLY A 195 36.45 -16.87 2.98
C GLY A 195 35.17 -16.49 2.23
N GLN A 196 34.04 -16.95 2.70
CA GLN A 196 32.72 -16.60 2.15
C GLN A 196 31.99 -15.53 2.92
N GLN A 197 32.55 -15.00 4.00
CA GLN A 197 31.88 -14.03 4.86
C GLN A 197 32.29 -12.60 4.51
N LEU A 198 31.35 -11.69 4.67
CA LEU A 198 31.60 -10.24 4.68
C LEU A 198 31.95 -9.81 6.09
N ILE A 199 33.08 -9.13 6.23
CA ILE A 199 33.58 -8.62 7.52
C ILE A 199 33.58 -7.09 7.45
N PHE A 200 32.83 -6.46 8.33
CA PHE A 200 32.78 -5.02 8.51
C PHE A 200 33.13 -4.66 9.96
N GLU A 201 34.07 -3.74 10.16
CA GLU A 201 34.55 -3.32 11.48
C GLU A 201 34.99 -4.52 12.35
N ASN A 202 35.76 -5.42 11.75
CA ASN A 202 36.30 -6.65 12.36
C ASN A 202 35.26 -7.69 12.85
N GLN A 203 34.00 -7.55 12.46
CA GLN A 203 32.93 -8.49 12.79
C GLN A 203 32.21 -8.95 11.53
N PRO A 204 31.57 -10.12 11.53
CA PRO A 204 30.70 -10.52 10.44
C PRO A 204 29.60 -9.46 10.18
N LEU A 205 29.46 -9.08 8.93
CA LEU A 205 28.33 -8.25 8.49
C LEU A 205 27.10 -9.14 8.37
N SER A 206 26.08 -8.86 9.19
CA SER A 206 24.80 -9.56 9.11
C SER A 206 23.70 -8.67 8.54
N SER A 207 22.60 -9.30 8.13
CA SER A 207 21.38 -8.64 7.68
C SER A 207 20.90 -7.63 8.74
N GLU A 208 20.86 -8.01 10.01
CA GLU A 208 20.39 -7.17 11.11
C GLU A 208 21.27 -5.94 11.33
N ARG A 209 22.60 -6.09 11.19
CA ARG A 209 23.54 -4.95 11.30
C ARG A 209 23.32 -3.96 10.17
N LEU A 210 23.10 -4.46 8.97
CA LEU A 210 22.84 -3.63 7.80
C LEU A 210 21.48 -2.92 7.94
N GLN A 211 20.43 -3.63 8.32
CA GLN A 211 19.11 -3.07 8.60
C GLN A 211 19.15 -1.98 9.67
N LEU A 212 19.88 -2.21 10.76
CA LEU A 212 20.04 -1.23 11.82
C LEU A 212 20.73 0.06 11.33
N ALA A 213 21.78 -0.08 10.54
CA ALA A 213 22.50 1.07 9.97
C ALA A 213 21.61 1.89 9.03
N ILE A 214 20.82 1.22 8.20
CA ILE A 214 19.83 1.86 7.31
C ILE A 214 18.79 2.62 8.12
N ARG A 215 18.16 1.97 9.11
CA ARG A 215 17.14 2.58 9.97
C ARG A 215 17.65 3.80 10.71
N ALA A 216 18.88 3.73 11.26
CA ALA A 216 19.49 4.83 11.97
C ALA A 216 19.74 6.05 11.05
N ALA A 217 20.22 5.83 9.83
CA ALA A 217 20.44 6.91 8.87
C ALA A 217 19.13 7.58 8.44
N ILE A 218 18.10 6.80 8.17
CA ILE A 218 16.77 7.29 7.79
C ILE A 218 16.15 8.09 8.94
N LEU A 219 16.27 7.61 10.17
CA LEU A 219 15.76 8.31 11.37
C LEU A 219 16.40 9.68 11.55
N ASN A 220 17.72 9.79 11.37
CA ASN A 220 18.45 11.05 11.46
C ASN A 220 18.00 12.07 10.39
N GLU A 221 17.46 11.61 9.27
CA GLU A 221 16.94 12.44 8.18
C GLU A 221 15.42 12.72 8.29
N GLY A 222 14.79 12.36 9.41
CA GLY A 222 13.36 12.62 9.66
C GLY A 222 12.41 11.60 9.05
N GLY A 223 12.88 10.40 8.74
CA GLY A 223 12.08 9.26 8.32
C GLY A 223 11.99 8.18 9.39
N ARG A 224 11.07 7.23 9.19
CA ARG A 224 10.94 6.01 9.98
C ARG A 224 10.83 4.82 9.02
N ALA A 225 11.70 3.83 9.18
CA ALA A 225 11.66 2.56 8.46
C ALA A 225 11.55 1.43 9.49
N ASP A 226 10.32 0.99 9.78
CA ASP A 226 10.06 -0.04 10.78
C ASP A 226 10.55 -1.40 10.28
N ASP A 227 10.29 -1.70 9.02
CA ASP A 227 10.78 -2.88 8.32
C ASP A 227 11.74 -2.46 7.20
N VAL A 228 12.81 -3.23 7.05
CA VAL A 228 13.80 -3.10 5.98
C VAL A 228 14.21 -4.50 5.58
N ILE A 229 14.15 -4.82 4.32
CA ILE A 229 14.68 -6.09 3.80
C ILE A 229 16.17 -5.92 3.50
N ALA A 230 16.98 -6.85 3.97
CA ALA A 230 18.40 -6.99 3.62
C ALA A 230 18.71 -8.50 3.54
N ALA A 231 18.13 -9.19 2.54
CA ALA A 231 18.15 -10.63 2.41
C ALA A 231 19.24 -11.09 1.42
N GLY A 232 20.15 -11.97 1.86
CA GLY A 232 21.24 -12.49 1.05
C GLY A 232 21.03 -13.92 0.57
N GLY A 233 21.58 -14.26 -0.60
CA GLY A 233 21.56 -15.60 -1.16
C GLY A 233 20.14 -16.16 -1.36
N ASP A 234 19.90 -17.35 -0.85
CA ASP A 234 18.58 -18.02 -1.01
C ASP A 234 17.47 -17.38 -0.15
N GLN A 235 17.80 -16.64 0.92
CA GLN A 235 16.80 -15.86 1.66
C GLN A 235 16.15 -14.81 0.75
N ALA A 236 16.92 -14.22 -0.17
CA ALA A 236 16.41 -13.28 -1.17
C ALA A 236 15.42 -13.92 -2.16
N CYS A 237 15.23 -15.24 -2.16
CA CYS A 237 14.24 -15.91 -3.00
C CYS A 237 12.82 -15.92 -2.40
N ASP A 238 12.65 -15.52 -1.14
CA ASP A 238 11.37 -15.17 -0.55
C ASP A 238 11.23 -13.61 -0.58
N PRO A 239 10.32 -13.05 -1.37
CA PRO A 239 10.22 -11.60 -1.54
C PRO A 239 9.97 -10.80 -0.25
N HIS A 240 9.42 -11.43 0.80
CA HIS A 240 9.12 -10.80 2.08
C HIS A 240 10.06 -11.23 3.22
N GLU A 241 11.06 -12.08 2.96
CA GLU A 241 12.08 -12.41 3.95
C GLU A 241 12.95 -11.18 4.24
N CYS A 242 12.93 -10.71 5.48
CA CYS A 242 13.68 -9.53 5.88
C CYS A 242 15.21 -9.75 5.85
N GLY A 243 15.64 -11.01 5.87
CA GLY A 243 17.04 -11.40 5.98
C GLY A 243 17.51 -11.52 7.43
N HIS A 244 18.35 -12.52 7.67
CA HIS A 244 18.93 -12.80 8.98
C HIS A 244 20.32 -13.44 8.86
N GLY A 245 21.14 -13.25 9.90
CA GLY A 245 22.46 -13.85 9.99
C GLY A 245 23.50 -13.25 9.04
N PRO A 246 24.68 -13.88 8.92
CA PRO A 246 25.80 -13.34 8.17
C PRO A 246 25.58 -13.28 6.67
N LEU A 247 25.81 -12.11 6.07
CA LEU A 247 25.84 -11.90 4.64
C LEU A 247 27.13 -12.50 4.02
N ARG A 248 27.02 -13.04 2.84
CA ARG A 248 28.09 -13.77 2.17
C ARG A 248 28.62 -13.01 0.95
N ALA A 249 29.90 -13.20 0.69
CA ALA A 249 30.53 -12.72 -0.52
C ALA A 249 30.02 -13.50 -1.75
N HIS A 250 29.94 -12.82 -2.88
CA HIS A 250 29.52 -13.39 -4.18
C HIS A 250 28.04 -13.82 -4.25
N GLU A 251 27.25 -13.50 -3.22
CA GLU A 251 25.80 -13.72 -3.22
C GLU A 251 25.05 -12.41 -3.48
N LEU A 252 23.90 -12.50 -4.16
CA LEU A 252 22.99 -11.38 -4.34
C LEU A 252 22.33 -11.04 -3.01
N ILE A 253 22.20 -9.75 -2.71
CA ILE A 253 21.57 -9.21 -1.52
C ILE A 253 20.46 -8.25 -1.98
N ILE A 254 19.21 -8.63 -1.79
CA ILE A 254 18.09 -7.71 -1.98
C ILE A 254 18.04 -6.78 -0.78
N VAL A 255 18.03 -5.50 -1.06
CA VAL A 255 17.79 -4.44 -0.07
C VAL A 255 16.55 -3.67 -0.51
N ASP A 256 15.51 -3.70 0.33
CA ASP A 256 14.24 -3.03 0.10
C ASP A 256 13.93 -2.08 1.25
N ILE A 257 13.70 -0.81 0.90
CA ILE A 257 13.63 0.30 1.85
C ILE A 257 12.40 1.16 1.57
N PHE A 258 11.38 1.03 2.42
CA PHE A 258 10.11 1.74 2.34
C PHE A 258 9.87 2.62 3.59
N PRO A 259 10.51 3.79 3.65
CA PRO A 259 10.42 4.67 4.81
C PRO A 259 9.18 5.55 4.76
N ARG A 260 8.64 5.85 5.93
CA ARG A 260 7.60 6.86 6.14
C ARG A 260 8.23 8.19 6.53
N VAL A 261 7.91 9.26 5.82
CA VAL A 261 8.31 10.63 6.18
C VAL A 261 7.55 11.06 7.43
N MET A 262 8.22 11.25 8.56
CA MET A 262 7.56 11.55 9.85
C MET A 262 6.71 12.82 9.81
N LYS A 263 7.15 13.85 9.09
CA LYS A 263 6.45 15.13 8.98
C LYS A 263 5.13 15.05 8.21
N THR A 264 5.06 14.21 7.18
CA THR A 264 3.93 14.20 6.22
C THR A 264 3.12 12.92 6.27
N GLY A 265 3.71 11.82 6.77
CA GLY A 265 3.11 10.49 6.79
C GLY A 265 3.13 9.75 5.45
N TYR A 266 3.66 10.36 4.37
CA TYR A 266 3.82 9.69 3.07
C TYR A 266 4.99 8.73 3.08
N TRP A 267 4.84 7.64 2.31
CA TRP A 267 5.85 6.60 2.16
C TRP A 267 6.71 6.85 0.91
N GLY A 268 7.97 6.43 0.96
CA GLY A 268 8.78 6.07 -0.17
C GLY A 268 8.82 4.56 -0.31
N ASP A 269 9.30 4.07 -1.47
CA ASP A 269 9.42 2.65 -1.73
C ASP A 269 10.45 2.40 -2.83
N MET A 270 11.52 1.70 -2.51
CA MET A 270 12.58 1.40 -3.47
C MET A 270 13.30 0.12 -3.10
N THR A 271 13.52 -0.74 -4.08
CA THR A 271 14.37 -1.92 -3.95
C THR A 271 15.60 -1.84 -4.85
N ARG A 272 16.76 -2.23 -4.31
CA ARG A 272 18.01 -2.45 -5.06
C ARG A 272 18.61 -3.80 -4.68
N THR A 273 19.27 -4.45 -5.61
CA THR A 273 19.99 -5.71 -5.36
C THR A 273 21.47 -5.47 -5.48
N TYR A 274 22.25 -5.85 -4.49
CA TYR A 274 23.71 -5.69 -4.43
C TYR A 274 24.42 -7.03 -4.39
N LEU A 275 25.72 -7.00 -4.70
CA LEU A 275 26.64 -8.11 -4.48
C LEU A 275 28.02 -7.56 -4.11
N LYS A 276 28.59 -8.03 -2.99
CA LYS A 276 30.00 -7.77 -2.65
C LYS A 276 30.89 -8.88 -3.16
N GLY A 277 31.85 -8.53 -4.01
CA GLY A 277 32.80 -9.45 -4.58
C GLY A 277 32.63 -9.57 -6.11
N ARG A 278 32.69 -10.78 -6.65
CA ARG A 278 32.58 -11.04 -8.07
C ARG A 278 31.32 -11.86 -8.38
N ALA A 279 30.44 -11.32 -9.18
CA ALA A 279 29.26 -12.02 -9.65
C ALA A 279 29.62 -13.10 -10.69
N SER A 280 28.84 -14.17 -10.72
CA SER A 280 28.85 -15.16 -11.81
C SER A 280 28.17 -14.59 -13.05
N GLU A 281 28.40 -15.20 -14.22
CA GLU A 281 27.72 -14.81 -15.45
C GLU A 281 26.19 -14.98 -15.35
N ALA A 282 25.73 -16.04 -14.67
CA ALA A 282 24.32 -16.26 -14.44
C ALA A 282 23.69 -15.15 -13.58
N GLN A 283 24.37 -14.68 -12.52
CA GLN A 283 23.90 -13.57 -11.70
C GLN A 283 23.87 -12.26 -12.49
N ARG A 284 24.90 -11.97 -13.32
CA ARG A 284 24.90 -10.78 -14.18
C ARG A 284 23.74 -10.79 -15.17
N ARG A 285 23.50 -11.95 -15.80
CA ARG A 285 22.35 -12.11 -16.71
C ARG A 285 21.03 -11.91 -15.97
N LEU A 286 20.87 -12.47 -14.75
CA LEU A 286 19.67 -12.31 -13.92
C LEU A 286 19.40 -10.81 -13.65
N VAL A 287 20.38 -10.10 -13.11
CA VAL A 287 20.26 -8.67 -12.75
C VAL A 287 19.99 -7.81 -13.98
N ALA A 288 20.70 -8.06 -15.09
CA ALA A 288 20.49 -7.33 -16.35
C ALA A 288 19.06 -7.51 -16.87
N THR A 289 18.52 -8.75 -16.78
CA THR A 289 17.15 -9.05 -17.25
C THR A 289 16.10 -8.39 -16.36
N VAL A 290 16.28 -8.38 -15.02
CA VAL A 290 15.38 -7.68 -14.11
C VAL A 290 15.39 -6.18 -14.39
N ALA A 291 16.57 -5.58 -14.59
CA ALA A 291 16.70 -4.17 -14.94
C ALA A 291 16.04 -3.83 -16.30
N GLU A 292 16.12 -4.73 -17.28
CA GLU A 292 15.43 -4.57 -18.57
C GLU A 292 13.91 -4.66 -18.41
N ALA A 293 13.42 -5.63 -17.66
CA ALA A 293 11.99 -5.79 -17.39
C ALA A 293 11.42 -4.57 -16.65
N GLN A 294 12.16 -4.01 -15.70
CA GLN A 294 11.77 -2.81 -14.98
C GLN A 294 11.66 -1.61 -15.92
N ARG A 295 12.67 -1.38 -16.78
CA ARG A 295 12.62 -0.31 -17.79
C ARG A 295 11.46 -0.50 -18.76
N ALA A 296 11.21 -1.74 -19.24
CA ALA A 296 10.11 -2.05 -20.14
C ALA A 296 8.74 -1.81 -19.49
N GLY A 297 8.59 -2.19 -18.21
CA GLY A 297 7.41 -1.90 -17.41
C GLY A 297 7.16 -0.40 -17.31
N ILE A 298 8.15 0.38 -16.86
CA ILE A 298 8.05 1.84 -16.72
C ILE A 298 7.71 2.51 -18.05
N ALA A 299 8.31 2.08 -19.16
CA ALA A 299 8.04 2.64 -20.49
C ALA A 299 6.60 2.41 -20.96
N THR A 300 5.92 1.41 -20.42
CA THR A 300 4.51 1.09 -20.73
C THR A 300 3.53 1.95 -19.91
N VAL A 301 3.95 2.50 -18.77
CA VAL A 301 3.10 3.25 -17.85
C VAL A 301 2.71 4.61 -18.44
N ARG A 302 1.41 4.80 -18.67
CA ARG A 302 0.78 6.10 -18.98
C ARG A 302 -0.72 6.06 -18.66
N ALA A 303 -1.37 7.20 -18.61
CA ALA A 303 -2.80 7.28 -18.39
C ALA A 303 -3.58 6.55 -19.50
N GLY A 304 -4.63 5.82 -19.10
CA GLY A 304 -5.46 5.02 -19.99
C GLY A 304 -4.92 3.62 -20.31
N VAL A 305 -3.69 3.30 -19.93
CA VAL A 305 -3.15 1.93 -20.07
C VAL A 305 -3.71 1.05 -18.96
N ASP A 306 -4.00 -0.20 -19.29
CA ASP A 306 -4.34 -1.22 -18.30
C ASP A 306 -3.08 -1.67 -17.53
N GLY A 307 -3.13 -1.66 -16.20
CA GLY A 307 -2.04 -2.17 -15.36
C GLY A 307 -1.66 -3.62 -15.67
N ALA A 308 -2.62 -4.44 -16.12
CA ALA A 308 -2.34 -5.80 -16.59
C ALA A 308 -1.43 -5.83 -17.84
N GLN A 309 -1.48 -4.83 -18.71
CA GLN A 309 -0.55 -4.71 -19.84
C GLN A 309 0.87 -4.37 -19.39
N VAL A 310 1.02 -3.54 -18.34
CA VAL A 310 2.33 -3.25 -17.72
C VAL A 310 2.91 -4.54 -17.13
N HIS A 311 2.10 -5.30 -16.41
CA HIS A 311 2.50 -6.60 -15.84
C HIS A 311 2.87 -7.60 -16.95
N GLN A 312 2.06 -7.71 -18.00
CA GLN A 312 2.34 -8.61 -19.13
C GLN A 312 3.65 -8.24 -19.83
N ARG A 313 3.95 -6.94 -19.99
CA ARG A 313 5.21 -6.49 -20.58
C ARG A 313 6.43 -6.96 -19.78
N VAL A 314 6.36 -6.97 -18.47
CA VAL A 314 7.41 -7.53 -17.59
C VAL A 314 7.54 -9.04 -17.80
N LEU A 315 6.42 -9.78 -17.81
CA LEU A 315 6.39 -11.23 -18.06
C LEU A 315 7.01 -11.58 -19.42
N ASP A 316 6.65 -10.85 -20.47
CA ASP A 316 7.19 -11.08 -21.83
C ASP A 316 8.70 -10.87 -21.89
N THR A 317 9.21 -9.88 -21.15
CA THR A 317 10.66 -9.60 -21.07
C THR A 317 11.39 -10.77 -20.39
N PHE A 318 10.84 -11.31 -19.29
CA PHE A 318 11.40 -12.47 -18.62
C PHE A 318 11.36 -13.72 -19.49
N ALA A 319 10.23 -13.98 -20.15
CA ALA A 319 10.06 -15.13 -21.05
C ALA A 319 11.03 -15.06 -22.24
N ALA A 320 11.20 -13.89 -22.88
CA ALA A 320 12.14 -13.68 -23.98
C ALA A 320 13.61 -13.96 -23.57
N ALA A 321 13.95 -13.69 -22.30
CA ALA A 321 15.26 -14.01 -21.74
C ALA A 321 15.40 -15.47 -21.27
N GLY A 322 14.34 -16.31 -21.37
CA GLY A 322 14.34 -17.71 -21.00
C GLY A 322 14.12 -17.95 -19.50
N TYR A 323 13.60 -16.97 -18.75
CA TYR A 323 13.24 -17.15 -17.34
C TYR A 323 11.77 -17.56 -17.21
N GLU A 324 11.56 -18.74 -16.64
CA GLU A 324 10.23 -19.32 -16.44
C GLU A 324 9.75 -19.13 -15.00
N THR A 325 8.46 -18.92 -14.82
CA THR A 325 7.82 -18.97 -13.51
C THR A 325 7.20 -20.34 -13.30
N ARG A 326 7.62 -21.05 -12.24
CA ARG A 326 7.07 -22.33 -11.87
C ARG A 326 6.55 -22.29 -10.44
N ARG A 327 5.34 -22.83 -10.25
CA ARG A 327 4.70 -22.97 -8.93
C ARG A 327 4.60 -24.45 -8.57
N SER A 328 4.96 -24.78 -7.34
CA SER A 328 4.88 -26.15 -6.81
C SER A 328 4.47 -26.13 -5.34
N ALA A 329 4.17 -27.33 -4.80
CA ALA A 329 3.92 -27.48 -3.37
C ALA A 329 5.14 -27.15 -2.48
N LYS A 330 6.35 -27.10 -3.06
CA LYS A 330 7.60 -26.73 -2.38
C LYS A 330 7.93 -25.24 -2.46
N GLY A 331 7.08 -24.44 -3.07
CA GLY A 331 7.29 -23.01 -3.29
C GLY A 331 7.24 -22.60 -4.77
N SER A 332 7.40 -21.31 -5.01
CA SER A 332 7.42 -20.72 -6.36
C SER A 332 8.83 -20.26 -6.72
N VAL A 333 9.19 -20.32 -8.01
CA VAL A 333 10.44 -19.77 -8.56
C VAL A 333 10.13 -18.93 -9.78
N GLY A 334 11.01 -18.00 -10.14
CA GLY A 334 10.77 -17.05 -11.24
C GLY A 334 10.12 -15.77 -10.74
N PHE A 335 9.16 -15.20 -11.47
CA PHE A 335 8.40 -14.02 -11.11
C PHE A 335 6.96 -14.38 -10.74
N PHE A 336 6.59 -14.32 -9.48
CA PHE A 336 5.32 -14.85 -8.99
C PHE A 336 4.48 -13.85 -8.16
N HIS A 337 4.81 -12.56 -8.20
CA HIS A 337 4.04 -11.48 -7.58
C HIS A 337 3.60 -10.43 -8.60
N GLY A 338 2.92 -9.39 -8.18
CA GLY A 338 2.54 -8.25 -9.03
C GLY A 338 3.74 -7.43 -9.47
N THR A 339 3.57 -6.66 -10.53
CA THR A 339 4.61 -5.72 -10.98
C THR A 339 4.67 -4.45 -10.12
N GLY A 340 3.61 -4.19 -9.32
CA GLY A 340 3.61 -3.04 -8.44
C GLY A 340 2.26 -2.74 -7.82
N HIS A 341 2.24 -1.67 -7.04
CA HIS A 341 1.09 -1.18 -6.30
C HIS A 341 1.12 0.34 -6.18
N GLY A 342 -0.01 0.93 -5.79
CA GLY A 342 -0.05 2.34 -5.41
C GLY A 342 0.72 2.58 -4.11
N VAL A 343 1.36 3.73 -4.02
CA VAL A 343 2.04 4.20 -2.80
C VAL A 343 1.59 5.62 -2.45
N GLY A 344 1.46 5.90 -1.15
CA GLY A 344 1.01 7.20 -0.68
C GLY A 344 1.08 7.34 0.84
N LEU A 345 -0.07 7.47 1.49
CA LEU A 345 -0.19 7.45 2.96
C LEU A 345 -0.19 6.02 3.53
N ALA A 346 -0.38 5.02 2.68
CA ALA A 346 -0.05 3.63 2.96
C ALA A 346 1.06 3.20 1.98
N VAL A 347 1.92 2.26 2.41
CA VAL A 347 2.93 1.67 1.53
C VAL A 347 2.22 0.93 0.40
N HIS A 348 1.20 0.18 0.70
CA HIS A 348 0.34 -0.51 -0.26
C HIS A 348 -1.04 0.14 -0.34
N GLU A 349 -1.35 0.83 -1.43
CA GLU A 349 -2.70 1.32 -1.71
C GLU A 349 -3.10 1.08 -3.18
N ALA A 350 -4.26 1.55 -3.60
CA ALA A 350 -4.67 1.47 -5.00
C ALA A 350 -3.84 2.42 -5.89
N PRO A 351 -3.60 2.02 -7.17
CA PRO A 351 -4.03 0.79 -7.82
C PRO A 351 -3.06 -0.38 -7.61
N ARG A 352 -3.44 -1.59 -8.03
CA ARG A 352 -2.54 -2.74 -8.17
C ARG A 352 -2.14 -2.91 -9.63
N VAL A 353 -0.87 -3.22 -9.87
CA VAL A 353 -0.31 -3.51 -11.19
C VAL A 353 0.04 -4.99 -11.26
N ASN A 354 -0.93 -5.80 -11.66
CA ASN A 354 -0.83 -7.26 -11.69
C ASN A 354 -1.70 -7.83 -12.83
N THR A 355 -2.09 -9.10 -12.75
CA THR A 355 -2.94 -9.76 -13.75
C THR A 355 -4.39 -9.25 -13.78
N GLN A 356 -4.84 -8.51 -12.76
CA GLN A 356 -6.20 -7.97 -12.72
C GLN A 356 -6.27 -6.67 -13.53
N PRO A 357 -7.26 -6.52 -14.43
CA PRO A 357 -7.41 -5.31 -15.22
C PRO A 357 -7.68 -4.09 -14.34
N TYR A 358 -6.93 -3.03 -14.58
CA TYR A 358 -7.13 -1.72 -13.93
C TYR A 358 -6.60 -0.60 -14.82
N THR A 359 -7.47 0.30 -15.27
CA THR A 359 -7.05 1.45 -16.08
C THR A 359 -6.29 2.46 -15.23
N LEU A 360 -5.02 2.66 -15.52
CA LEU A 360 -4.17 3.63 -14.84
C LEU A 360 -4.66 5.06 -15.12
N LYS A 361 -4.82 5.84 -14.06
CA LYS A 361 -5.30 7.22 -14.13
C LYS A 361 -4.14 8.21 -14.05
N GLN A 362 -4.24 9.32 -14.76
CA GLN A 362 -3.25 10.39 -14.66
C GLN A 362 -3.17 10.91 -13.22
N GLY A 363 -1.96 11.01 -12.69
CA GLY A 363 -1.71 11.44 -11.30
C GLY A 363 -1.62 10.29 -10.30
N SER A 364 -2.02 9.06 -10.63
CA SER A 364 -1.73 7.90 -9.79
C SER A 364 -0.23 7.75 -9.59
N VAL A 365 0.19 7.28 -8.42
CA VAL A 365 1.59 6.95 -8.12
C VAL A 365 1.66 5.47 -7.82
N ILE A 366 2.56 4.77 -8.52
CA ILE A 366 2.71 3.31 -8.44
C ILE A 366 4.19 2.92 -8.35
N THR A 367 4.47 1.76 -7.77
CA THR A 367 5.76 1.08 -7.89
C THR A 367 5.85 0.30 -9.20
N VAL A 368 7.08 0.06 -9.68
CA VAL A 368 7.40 -0.90 -10.74
C VAL A 368 8.59 -1.71 -10.26
N GLU A 369 8.33 -2.93 -9.79
CA GLU A 369 9.21 -3.76 -8.96
C GLU A 369 9.39 -5.20 -9.46
N PRO A 370 9.69 -5.44 -10.75
CA PRO A 370 9.90 -6.81 -11.20
C PRO A 370 11.04 -7.49 -10.44
N GLY A 371 10.89 -8.79 -10.20
CA GLY A 371 11.90 -9.61 -9.53
C GLY A 371 11.98 -11.01 -10.09
N LEU A 372 13.15 -11.63 -9.99
CA LEU A 372 13.41 -13.03 -10.33
C LEU A 372 14.05 -13.73 -9.15
N TYR A 373 13.52 -14.90 -8.80
CA TYR A 373 13.86 -15.62 -7.59
C TYR A 373 14.15 -17.09 -7.91
N TYR A 374 15.44 -17.49 -7.84
CA TYR A 374 15.89 -18.85 -8.16
C TYR A 374 16.82 -19.36 -7.06
N PRO A 375 16.37 -20.25 -6.16
CA PRO A 375 17.24 -20.87 -5.14
C PRO A 375 18.49 -21.49 -5.75
N GLY A 376 19.63 -21.26 -5.11
CA GLY A 376 20.96 -21.61 -5.59
C GLY A 376 21.62 -20.54 -6.49
N LEU A 377 20.85 -19.62 -7.08
CA LEU A 377 21.34 -18.45 -7.81
C LEU A 377 21.15 -17.16 -7.00
N GLY A 378 20.07 -17.09 -6.22
CA GLY A 378 19.64 -15.97 -5.42
C GLY A 378 18.42 -15.24 -6.02
N GLY A 379 17.98 -14.19 -5.31
CA GLY A 379 16.91 -13.29 -5.74
C GLY A 379 17.44 -11.95 -6.25
N CYS A 380 16.72 -11.35 -7.18
CA CYS A 380 16.96 -9.99 -7.64
C CYS A 380 15.63 -9.27 -7.81
N ARG A 381 15.48 -8.08 -7.20
CA ARG A 381 14.38 -7.12 -7.41
C ARG A 381 14.96 -5.73 -7.60
N ILE A 382 14.41 -5.01 -8.57
CA ILE A 382 14.73 -3.60 -8.83
C ILE A 382 13.41 -2.86 -8.92
N GLU A 383 13.27 -1.83 -8.10
CA GLU A 383 12.04 -1.10 -7.95
C GLU A 383 12.24 0.40 -7.99
N ASP A 384 11.33 1.06 -8.67
CA ASP A 384 11.20 2.51 -8.66
C ASP A 384 9.74 2.94 -8.56
N VAL A 385 9.53 4.11 -7.94
CA VAL A 385 8.21 4.75 -7.85
C VAL A 385 8.04 5.71 -9.00
N VAL A 386 6.91 5.61 -9.69
CA VAL A 386 6.56 6.48 -10.81
C VAL A 386 5.19 7.12 -10.64
N GLN A 387 5.05 8.36 -11.11
CA GLN A 387 3.76 9.01 -11.28
C GLN A 387 3.27 8.82 -12.72
N VAL A 388 2.03 8.37 -12.87
CA VAL A 388 1.37 8.17 -14.15
C VAL A 388 1.09 9.54 -14.80
N GLY A 389 1.73 9.82 -15.90
CA GLY A 389 1.49 11.02 -16.70
C GLY A 389 0.60 10.74 -17.92
N ALA A 390 0.17 11.79 -18.60
CA ALA A 390 -0.67 11.68 -19.80
C ALA A 390 0.00 10.88 -20.95
N ARG A 391 1.29 11.04 -21.13
CA ARG A 391 2.07 10.45 -22.25
C ARG A 391 3.14 9.46 -21.83
N GLY A 392 3.38 9.28 -20.53
CA GLY A 392 4.41 8.40 -19.96
C GLY A 392 4.55 8.57 -18.46
N ALA A 393 5.40 7.76 -17.86
CA ALA A 393 5.71 7.80 -16.44
C ALA A 393 6.70 8.93 -16.10
N LYS A 394 6.56 9.49 -14.89
CA LYS A 394 7.55 10.40 -14.30
C LYS A 394 8.14 9.73 -13.07
N LEU A 395 9.44 9.50 -13.05
CA LEU A 395 10.15 8.96 -11.88
C LEU A 395 10.01 9.89 -10.67
N LEU A 396 9.65 9.31 -9.53
CA LEU A 396 9.64 9.95 -8.21
C LEU A 396 10.76 9.42 -7.31
N SER A 397 11.43 8.36 -7.73
CA SER A 397 12.61 7.76 -7.09
C SER A 397 13.86 8.04 -7.92
N SER A 398 15.01 8.11 -7.29
CA SER A 398 16.30 8.25 -7.94
C SER A 398 17.41 7.78 -7.00
N HIS A 399 18.15 6.77 -7.42
CA HIS A 399 19.37 6.34 -6.76
C HIS A 399 20.32 5.76 -7.84
N PRO A 400 21.59 6.22 -7.92
CA PRO A 400 22.60 5.57 -8.76
C PRO A 400 22.72 4.10 -8.40
N TYR A 401 22.93 3.24 -9.40
CA TYR A 401 22.88 1.80 -9.18
C TYR A 401 24.16 1.10 -9.64
N ASP A 402 25.12 0.97 -8.72
CA ASP A 402 26.31 0.14 -8.88
C ASP A 402 26.17 -1.11 -8.00
N TRP A 403 25.66 -2.18 -8.57
CA TRP A 403 25.24 -3.35 -7.81
C TRP A 403 26.38 -4.36 -7.53
N GLU A 404 27.42 -4.43 -8.38
CA GLU A 404 28.61 -5.32 -8.19
C GLU A 404 29.74 -4.55 -7.52
N ILE A 405 29.78 -4.53 -6.20
CA ILE A 405 30.75 -3.83 -5.39
C ILE A 405 31.97 -4.73 -5.16
N ARG A 406 33.15 -4.34 -5.66
CA ARG A 406 34.39 -5.10 -5.55
C ARG A 406 35.21 -4.74 -4.31
#